data_10b2438a5cc98588736172a82275e8db
#
_entry.id   10b2438a5cc98588736172a82275e8db
#
_cell.length_a   1.000
_cell.length_b   1.000
_cell.length_c   1.000
_cell.angle_alpha   90.00
_cell.angle_beta   90.00
_cell.angle_gamma   90.00
#
_symmetry.space_group_name_H-M   'P 1'
#
loop_
_entity.id
_entity.type
_entity.pdbx_description
1 polymer ?
#
loop_
_entity_poly.entity_id
_entity_poly.type
_entity_poly.pdbx_seq_one_letter_code
_entity_poly.pdbx_strand_id
1 'polypeptide(L)'
;MTGSDKELAQHLLTQENQGVSTLATTLEDGSVVLLAKETSLLYPKHFIADKREVSLQGNAFFDVAKKQGQPFWIDTEQAKIEVLGTAFSVQSDENAPFRLSVQRGIVKVTLKKGNQE
;
A
#
# COMPACT_ATOMS: atom_id res chain seq x y z
N MET A 1 -19.38 17.15 -13.75
CA MET A 1 -18.44 17.02 -13.11
C MET A 1 -18.10 15.75 -12.62
N THR A 2 -17.62 14.94 -13.36
CA THR A 2 -17.35 13.64 -13.08
C THR A 2 -16.20 13.42 -12.17
N GLY A 3 -15.20 14.25 -12.23
CA GLY A 3 -14.07 14.12 -11.37
C GLY A 3 -14.41 14.32 -9.94
N SER A 4 -15.31 15.23 -9.69
CA SER A 4 -15.70 15.50 -8.38
C SER A 4 -16.46 14.38 -7.77
N ASP A 5 -17.27 13.69 -8.52
CA ASP A 5 -18.01 12.58 -8.04
C ASP A 5 -17.08 11.46 -7.61
N LYS A 6 -16.02 11.21 -8.38
CA LYS A 6 -15.09 10.24 -8.05
C LYS A 6 -14.37 10.58 -6.79
N GLU A 7 -14.00 11.81 -6.61
CA GLU A 7 -13.29 12.24 -5.44
C GLU A 7 -14.16 12.14 -4.20
N LEU A 8 -15.43 12.46 -4.32
CA LEU A 8 -16.30 12.35 -3.20
C LEU A 8 -16.52 10.90 -2.78
N ALA A 9 -16.52 10.00 -3.73
CA ALA A 9 -16.71 8.61 -3.43
C ALA A 9 -15.49 8.00 -2.76
N GLN A 10 -14.31 8.56 -2.98
CA GLN A 10 -13.12 8.02 -2.45
C GLN A 10 -12.54 8.89 -1.37
N HIS A 11 -12.97 8.71 -0.18
CA HIS A 11 -12.49 9.50 0.95
C HIS A 11 -11.14 8.93 1.39
N LEU A 12 -10.09 9.66 1.22
CA LEU A 12 -8.73 9.21 1.52
C LEU A 12 -8.29 9.62 2.92
N LEU A 13 -7.60 8.70 3.58
CA LEU A 13 -7.06 8.92 4.91
C LEU A 13 -5.55 8.74 4.85
N THR A 14 -4.85 9.43 5.72
CA THR A 14 -3.40 9.28 5.84
C THR A 14 -3.06 8.82 7.24
N GLN A 15 -2.26 7.76 7.33
CA GLN A 15 -1.73 7.31 8.60
C GLN A 15 -0.23 7.50 8.53
N GLU A 16 0.32 8.28 9.46
CA GLU A 16 1.72 8.58 9.45
C GLU A 16 2.37 8.17 10.74
N ASN A 17 3.46 7.43 10.69
CA ASN A 17 4.16 7.00 11.88
C ASN A 17 5.37 7.90 12.12
N GLN A 18 5.22 8.84 13.05
CA GLN A 18 6.31 9.74 13.39
C GLN A 18 7.02 9.31 14.66
N GLY A 19 6.60 8.20 15.25
CA GLY A 19 7.25 7.71 16.46
C GLY A 19 8.38 6.76 16.13
N VAL A 20 8.98 6.19 17.17
CA VAL A 20 10.08 5.27 16.99
C VAL A 20 9.63 3.82 16.98
N SER A 21 8.42 3.54 17.39
CA SER A 21 7.90 2.16 17.39
C SER A 21 7.07 1.93 16.14
N THR A 22 6.88 0.66 15.81
CA THR A 22 6.03 0.30 14.69
C THR A 22 4.58 0.66 14.98
N LEU A 23 3.90 1.19 14.01
CA LEU A 23 2.50 1.58 14.13
C LEU A 23 1.62 0.66 13.29
N ALA A 24 0.64 0.03 13.91
CA ALA A 24 -0.26 -0.87 13.18
C ALA A 24 -1.50 -0.14 12.72
N THR A 25 -1.88 -0.35 11.48
CA THR A 25 -3.09 0.22 10.90
C THR A 25 -3.91 -0.92 10.31
N THR A 26 -5.17 -1.01 10.70
CA THR A 26 -6.06 -2.04 10.17
C THR A 26 -7.01 -1.39 9.18
N LEU A 27 -7.10 -1.97 8.00
CA LEU A 27 -7.95 -1.44 6.94
C LEU A 27 -9.33 -2.09 7.02
N GLU A 28 -10.27 -1.55 6.26
CA GLU A 28 -11.64 -2.02 6.38
C GLU A 28 -11.82 -3.47 5.94
N ASP A 29 -10.96 -3.99 5.09
CA ASP A 29 -11.05 -5.37 4.63
C ASP A 29 -10.40 -6.37 5.57
N GLY A 30 -9.88 -5.90 6.70
CA GLY A 30 -9.18 -6.75 7.65
C GLY A 30 -7.70 -6.86 7.42
N SER A 31 -7.18 -6.25 6.36
CA SER A 31 -5.74 -6.23 6.13
C SER A 31 -5.06 -5.38 7.18
N VAL A 32 -3.85 -5.75 7.57
CA VAL A 32 -3.09 -5.03 8.57
C VAL A 32 -1.79 -4.54 7.96
N VAL A 33 -1.44 -3.31 8.23
CA VAL A 33 -0.20 -2.73 7.75
C VAL A 33 0.59 -2.26 8.95
N LEU A 34 1.83 -2.73 9.07
CA LEU A 34 2.71 -2.31 10.15
C LEU A 34 3.69 -1.31 9.57
N LEU A 35 3.55 -0.06 9.99
CA LEU A 35 4.35 1.03 9.44
C LEU A 35 5.60 1.24 10.28
N ALA A 36 6.76 1.23 9.65
CA ALA A 36 8.00 1.56 10.33
C ALA A 36 8.03 3.05 10.61
N LYS A 37 9.01 3.51 11.36
CA LYS A 37 9.12 4.92 11.67
C LYS A 37 9.29 5.72 10.39
N GLU A 38 8.80 6.93 10.38
CA GLU A 38 8.92 7.86 9.24
C GLU A 38 8.28 7.29 7.98
N THR A 39 7.19 6.55 8.15
CA THR A 39 6.46 5.95 7.03
C THR A 39 5.05 6.48 7.02
N SER A 40 4.51 6.73 5.84
CA SER A 40 3.13 7.14 5.72
C SER A 40 2.37 6.27 4.74
N LEU A 41 1.11 6.05 5.04
CA LEU A 41 0.23 5.24 4.22
C LEU A 41 -1.00 6.06 3.90
N LEU A 42 -1.31 6.17 2.61
CA LEU A 42 -2.50 6.84 2.14
C LEU A 42 -3.47 5.76 1.68
N TYR A 43 -4.66 5.73 2.22
CA TYR A 43 -5.61 4.67 1.90
C TYR A 43 -7.04 5.19 1.95
N PRO A 44 -7.97 4.58 1.22
CA PRO A 44 -9.35 5.06 1.24
C PRO A 44 -10.05 4.56 2.49
N LYS A 45 -11.00 5.35 2.98
CA LYS A 45 -11.79 4.94 4.12
C LYS A 45 -12.57 3.68 3.76
N HIS A 46 -13.06 3.61 2.54
CA HIS A 46 -13.77 2.45 2.03
C HIS A 46 -13.20 2.08 0.67
N PHE A 47 -12.91 0.80 0.48
CA PHE A 47 -12.49 0.35 -0.83
C PHE A 47 -13.71 0.30 -1.74
N ILE A 48 -13.58 0.83 -2.95
CA ILE A 48 -14.67 0.86 -3.89
C ILE A 48 -14.28 0.15 -5.16
N ALA A 49 -15.27 -0.21 -5.93
CA ALA A 49 -15.09 -0.91 -7.19
C ALA A 49 -14.46 -2.27 -6.96
N ASP A 50 -13.63 -2.68 -7.85
CA ASP A 50 -13.10 -4.02 -7.85
C ASP A 50 -11.64 -4.09 -7.50
N LYS A 51 -11.11 -3.09 -6.85
CA LYS A 51 -9.71 -3.17 -6.41
C LYS A 51 -9.53 -2.42 -5.10
N ARG A 52 -8.49 -2.80 -4.38
CA ARG A 52 -8.14 -2.17 -3.12
C ARG A 52 -6.78 -1.51 -3.33
N GLU A 53 -6.72 -0.21 -3.31
CA GLU A 53 -5.47 0.50 -3.63
C GLU A 53 -5.03 1.43 -2.52
N VAL A 54 -3.75 1.34 -2.13
CA VAL A 54 -3.15 2.21 -1.13
C VAL A 54 -1.84 2.73 -1.68
N SER A 55 -1.33 3.80 -1.10
CA SER A 55 -0.03 4.36 -1.46
C SER A 55 0.87 4.36 -0.24
N LEU A 56 2.11 3.95 -0.42
CA LEU A 56 3.08 3.83 0.66
C LEU A 56 4.30 4.69 0.39
N GLN A 57 4.74 5.41 1.42
CA GLN A 57 6.00 6.11 1.36
C GLN A 57 6.78 5.70 2.59
N GLY A 58 7.82 4.91 2.41
CA GLY A 58 8.62 4.40 3.49
C GLY A 58 8.61 2.89 3.53
N ASN A 59 8.67 2.32 4.74
CA ASN A 59 8.85 0.89 4.92
C ASN A 59 7.70 0.31 5.73
N ALA A 60 7.18 -0.83 5.31
CA ALA A 60 6.03 -1.42 5.99
C ALA A 60 5.95 -2.91 5.74
N PHE A 61 5.28 -3.59 6.65
CA PHE A 61 4.93 -4.99 6.49
C PHE A 61 3.43 -5.02 6.24
N PHE A 62 3.01 -5.75 5.21
CA PHE A 62 1.60 -5.90 4.85
C PHE A 62 1.13 -7.32 5.09
N ASP A 63 0.01 -7.47 5.77
CA ASP A 63 -0.65 -8.76 5.89
C ASP A 63 -2.02 -8.54 5.24
N VAL A 64 -2.12 -8.87 3.97
CA VAL A 64 -3.29 -8.54 3.16
C VAL A 64 -4.30 -9.67 3.22
N ALA A 65 -5.52 -9.34 3.59
CA ALA A 65 -6.62 -10.31 3.63
C ALA A 65 -6.96 -10.73 2.22
N LYS A 66 -7.14 -12.03 2.03
CA LYS A 66 -7.44 -12.56 0.71
C LYS A 66 -8.85 -12.22 0.32
N LYS A 67 -9.03 -11.71 -0.89
CA LYS A 67 -10.33 -11.37 -1.40
C LYS A 67 -10.35 -11.59 -2.89
N GLN A 68 -10.99 -12.65 -3.33
CA GLN A 68 -11.02 -12.96 -4.73
C GLN A 68 -11.78 -11.92 -5.51
N GLY A 69 -11.31 -11.60 -6.69
CA GLY A 69 -11.96 -10.62 -7.52
C GLY A 69 -11.68 -9.19 -7.13
N GLN A 70 -10.86 -8.97 -6.10
CA GLN A 70 -10.56 -7.62 -5.69
C GLN A 70 -9.09 -7.53 -5.29
N PRO A 71 -8.20 -7.39 -6.25
CA PRO A 71 -6.77 -7.33 -5.95
C PRO A 71 -6.41 -6.13 -5.09
N PHE A 72 -5.33 -6.27 -4.35
CA PHE A 72 -4.82 -5.23 -3.49
C PHE A 72 -3.58 -4.65 -4.15
N TRP A 73 -3.58 -3.33 -4.32
CA TRP A 73 -2.48 -2.64 -4.99
C TRP A 73 -1.77 -1.73 -4.01
N ILE A 74 -0.44 -1.77 -4.02
CA ILE A 74 0.35 -0.83 -3.25
C ILE A 74 1.16 -0.01 -4.23
N ASP A 75 0.93 1.29 -4.23
CA ASP A 75 1.65 2.20 -5.10
C ASP A 75 2.78 2.85 -4.30
N THR A 76 4.02 2.70 -4.75
CA THR A 76 5.15 3.38 -4.12
C THR A 76 5.82 4.24 -5.17
N GLU A 77 6.77 5.03 -4.75
CA GLU A 77 7.47 5.87 -5.69
C GLU A 77 8.25 5.04 -6.70
N GLN A 78 8.72 3.87 -6.33
CA GLN A 78 9.59 3.06 -7.18
C GLN A 78 8.90 1.90 -7.85
N ALA A 79 7.73 1.49 -7.37
CA ALA A 79 7.09 0.29 -7.88
C ALA A 79 5.60 0.27 -7.64
N LYS A 80 4.91 -0.55 -8.41
CA LYS A 80 3.51 -0.83 -8.20
C LYS A 80 3.40 -2.32 -7.88
N ILE A 81 2.75 -2.65 -6.79
CA ILE A 81 2.72 -4.02 -6.28
C ILE A 81 1.28 -4.50 -6.26
N GLU A 82 1.05 -5.69 -6.76
CA GLU A 82 -0.30 -6.27 -6.82
C GLU A 82 -0.33 -7.60 -6.11
N VAL A 83 -1.27 -7.82 -5.20
CA VAL A 83 -1.40 -9.08 -4.49
C VAL A 83 -2.88 -9.41 -4.32
N LEU A 84 -3.18 -10.65 -3.98
CA LEU A 84 -4.54 -11.05 -3.66
C LEU A 84 -4.71 -11.32 -2.18
N GLY A 85 -3.79 -12.01 -1.56
CA GLY A 85 -3.79 -12.27 -0.14
C GLY A 85 -2.42 -12.79 0.22
N THR A 86 -1.57 -11.92 0.74
CA THR A 86 -0.17 -12.20 0.95
C THR A 86 0.35 -11.52 2.20
N ALA A 87 1.49 -11.98 2.68
CA ALA A 87 2.20 -11.31 3.76
C ALA A 87 3.60 -11.00 3.26
N PHE A 88 3.97 -9.73 3.28
CA PHE A 88 5.24 -9.30 2.70
C PHE A 88 5.69 -7.96 3.26
N SER A 89 6.99 -7.71 3.17
CA SER A 89 7.56 -6.45 3.59
C SER A 89 8.00 -5.64 2.39
N VAL A 90 7.85 -4.34 2.47
CA VAL A 90 8.28 -3.42 1.41
C VAL A 90 9.19 -2.37 2.01
N GLN A 91 10.33 -2.12 1.39
CA GLN A 91 11.20 -1.04 1.76
C GLN A 91 11.25 -0.09 0.57
N SER A 92 10.67 1.08 0.71
CA SER A 92 10.59 2.04 -0.38
C SER A 92 10.77 3.46 0.16
N ASP A 93 11.95 3.72 0.71
CA ASP A 93 12.25 5.07 1.16
C ASP A 93 13.42 5.59 0.33
N GLU A 94 13.72 6.86 0.47
CA GLU A 94 14.71 7.49 -0.36
C GLU A 94 16.11 7.10 0.00
N ASN A 95 16.32 6.51 1.14
CA ASN A 95 17.65 6.28 1.66
C ASN A 95 18.21 4.92 1.35
N ALA A 96 17.46 4.07 0.69
CA ALA A 96 17.90 2.71 0.41
C ALA A 96 17.28 2.20 -0.87
N PRO A 97 17.85 1.17 -1.49
CA PRO A 97 17.25 0.61 -2.68
C PRO A 97 15.91 -0.04 -2.35
N PHE A 98 15.05 -0.09 -3.34
CA PHE A 98 13.75 -0.74 -3.18
C PHE A 98 13.99 -2.21 -2.86
N ARG A 99 13.25 -2.72 -1.88
CA ARG A 99 13.38 -4.12 -1.48
C ARG A 99 12.02 -4.67 -1.11
N LEU A 100 11.74 -5.89 -1.52
CA LEU A 100 10.49 -6.54 -1.19
C LEU A 100 10.79 -7.97 -0.76
N SER A 101 10.20 -8.38 0.35
CA SER A 101 10.44 -9.70 0.90
C SER A 101 9.11 -10.37 1.17
N VAL A 102 8.85 -11.50 0.53
CA VAL A 102 7.57 -12.19 0.63
C VAL A 102 7.66 -13.30 1.67
N GLN A 103 6.73 -13.30 2.62
CA GLN A 103 6.67 -14.34 3.61
C GLN A 103 5.63 -15.39 3.22
N ARG A 104 4.55 -14.97 2.58
CA ARG A 104 3.49 -15.91 2.22
C ARG A 104 2.77 -15.39 0.99
N GLY A 105 2.53 -16.23 0.03
CA GLY A 105 1.73 -15.88 -1.14
C GLY A 105 2.56 -15.44 -2.32
N ILE A 106 1.93 -14.81 -3.27
CA ILE A 106 2.54 -14.39 -4.52
C ILE A 106 2.37 -12.90 -4.69
N VAL A 107 3.43 -12.24 -5.11
CA VAL A 107 3.44 -10.80 -5.29
C VAL A 107 3.86 -10.49 -6.72
N LYS A 108 3.12 -9.60 -7.37
CA LYS A 108 3.48 -9.14 -8.70
C LYS A 108 4.00 -7.71 -8.59
N VAL A 109 5.22 -7.47 -9.03
CA VAL A 109 5.86 -6.16 -8.90
C VAL A 109 6.14 -5.59 -10.27
N THR A 110 5.75 -4.34 -10.47
CA THR A 110 6.11 -3.63 -11.69
C THR A 110 6.92 -2.42 -11.27
N LEU A 111 8.17 -2.38 -11.67
CA LEU A 111 9.02 -1.25 -11.33
C LEU A 111 8.71 -0.07 -12.23
N LYS A 112 8.73 1.12 -11.64
CA LYS A 112 8.50 2.32 -12.40
C LYS A 112 9.81 2.77 -13.00
N LYS A 113 9.79 3.14 -14.27
CA LYS A 113 10.99 3.57 -14.91
C LYS A 113 11.41 4.93 -14.49
N GLY A 114 10.56 5.66 -13.98
CA GLY A 114 10.89 7.00 -13.57
C GLY A 114 11.29 7.81 -14.74
N ASN A 115 12.33 8.52 -14.65
CA ASN A 115 12.68 9.35 -15.74
C ASN A 115 13.78 8.86 -16.47
N GLN A 116 13.98 7.62 -16.53
CA GLN A 116 15.02 7.20 -17.23
C GLN A 116 14.73 7.22 -18.51
N GLU A 117 14.70 7.50 -19.10
CA GLU A 117 14.36 7.44 -20.32
C GLU A 117 15.04 8.11 -20.95
#